data_66afaa98998d01c6eb7f426e5eeb6ebd
#
_entry.id   66afaa98998d01c6eb7f426e5eeb6ebd
#
_cell.length_a   1.000
_cell.length_b   1.000
_cell.length_c   1.000
_cell.angle_alpha   90.00
_cell.angle_beta   90.00
_cell.angle_gamma   90.00
#
_symmetry.space_group_name_H-M   'P 1'
#
loop_
_entity.id
_entity.type
_entity.pdbx_description
1 polymer ?
#
loop_
_entity_poly.entity_id
_entity_poly.type
_entity_poly.pdbx_seq_one_letter_code
_entity_poly.pdbx_strand_id
1 'polypeptide(L)'
;MTQATFAAALLAPDLPCPAGLRAWNGSDPTARLAVYRNNVVSSLIDAVADTFPVTQELVGEEFFRAMASVFVRQHPPRCRVLAHYGAEFADFVDGFTPARAVPYLADVARLERARVLAYHAADADPLTAERLVSAMASGKDLGALQLTCHPSTSVVVSEHAVVSLWAAHQGHGDLSAVDPALPESALVVRPGLDVLVLRLPPGAARFVIALQTGAGLADAAALAAGAAADFDLPSALALLTGHGALITAQFPGSRIQ
;
A
#
# COMPACT_ATOMS: atom_id res chain seq x y z
N MET A 1 37.31 -3.95 8.67
CA MET A 1 35.91 -3.50 8.90
C MET A 1 35.06 -3.98 7.75
N THR A 2 33.92 -4.64 8.01
CA THR A 2 32.98 -5.08 6.96
C THR A 2 31.88 -4.03 6.77
N GLN A 3 31.22 -4.03 5.60
CA GLN A 3 30.05 -3.19 5.37
C GLN A 3 28.93 -3.44 6.40
N ALA A 4 28.72 -4.71 6.77
CA ALA A 4 27.72 -5.08 7.77
C ALA A 4 28.01 -4.49 9.16
N THR A 5 29.27 -4.50 9.59
CA THR A 5 29.67 -3.89 10.87
C THR A 5 29.46 -2.38 10.87
N PHE A 6 29.73 -1.72 9.75
CA PHE A 6 29.52 -0.28 9.59
C PHE A 6 28.02 0.06 9.60
N ALA A 7 27.20 -0.68 8.81
CA ALA A 7 25.74 -0.49 8.77
C ALA A 7 25.09 -0.69 10.16
N ALA A 8 25.49 -1.71 10.90
CA ALA A 8 25.01 -1.93 12.26
C ALA A 8 25.35 -0.75 13.19
N ALA A 9 26.57 -0.21 13.07
CA ALA A 9 26.99 0.94 13.87
C ALA A 9 26.24 2.25 13.52
N LEU A 10 25.66 2.37 12.33
CA LEU A 10 24.87 3.53 11.93
C LEU A 10 23.47 3.54 12.57
N LEU A 11 22.90 2.38 12.85
CA LEU A 11 21.52 2.25 13.35
C LEU A 11 21.44 2.05 14.86
N ALA A 12 22.54 1.63 15.50
CA ALA A 12 22.62 1.41 16.93
C ALA A 12 23.47 2.50 17.61
N PRO A 13 22.84 3.51 18.27
CA PRO A 13 23.55 4.63 18.90
C PRO A 13 24.51 4.20 20.00
N ASP A 14 24.20 3.09 20.68
CA ASP A 14 24.98 2.59 21.82
C ASP A 14 26.22 1.78 21.39
N LEU A 15 26.34 1.43 20.09
CA LEU A 15 27.51 0.74 19.61
C LEU A 15 28.71 1.70 19.49
N PRO A 16 29.90 1.27 19.94
CA PRO A 16 31.11 2.09 19.80
C PRO A 16 31.47 2.29 18.33
N CYS A 17 32.31 3.29 18.08
CA CYS A 17 32.89 3.51 16.75
C CYS A 17 33.63 2.24 16.30
N PRO A 18 33.31 1.66 15.12
CA PRO A 18 33.95 0.44 14.64
C PRO A 18 35.46 0.62 14.49
N ALA A 19 36.21 -0.38 14.99
CA ALA A 19 37.67 -0.38 14.86
C ALA A 19 38.09 -0.35 13.39
N GLY A 20 39.08 0.50 13.07
CA GLY A 20 39.61 0.69 11.72
C GLY A 20 38.93 1.81 10.91
N LEU A 21 37.91 2.49 11.43
CA LEU A 21 37.46 3.76 10.88
C LEU A 21 38.55 4.82 11.09
N ARG A 22 38.84 5.58 10.02
CA ARG A 22 39.83 6.69 10.07
C ARG A 22 39.21 7.92 9.44
N ALA A 23 39.39 9.06 10.07
CA ALA A 23 39.12 10.34 9.42
C ALA A 23 40.29 10.72 8.50
N TRP A 24 40.00 11.32 7.34
CA TRP A 24 40.97 11.69 6.33
C TRP A 24 42.07 12.67 6.88
N ASN A 25 41.71 13.45 7.89
CA ASN A 25 42.58 14.42 8.56
C ASN A 25 43.25 13.87 9.83
N GLY A 26 43.17 12.57 10.11
CA GLY A 26 43.72 11.93 11.30
C GLY A 26 43.01 12.19 12.62
N SER A 27 41.89 12.95 12.64
CA SER A 27 41.10 13.18 13.85
C SER A 27 40.34 11.93 14.29
N ASP A 28 39.80 11.93 15.52
CA ASP A 28 38.92 10.87 16.01
C ASP A 28 37.68 10.75 15.12
N PRO A 29 37.41 9.59 14.53
CA PRO A 29 36.26 9.35 13.66
C PRO A 29 34.92 9.35 14.40
N THR A 30 34.90 9.26 15.74
CA THR A 30 33.68 9.08 16.56
C THR A 30 32.67 10.22 16.34
N ALA A 31 33.12 11.46 16.39
CA ALA A 31 32.23 12.62 16.16
C ALA A 31 31.64 12.64 14.76
N ARG A 32 32.45 12.29 13.74
CA ARG A 32 31.96 12.20 12.35
C ARG A 32 30.97 11.05 12.15
N LEU A 33 31.23 9.90 12.80
CA LEU A 33 30.31 8.77 12.76
C LEU A 33 28.96 9.16 13.40
N ALA A 34 28.98 9.92 14.51
CA ALA A 34 27.76 10.39 15.15
C ALA A 34 26.93 11.30 14.23
N VAL A 35 27.58 12.24 13.52
CA VAL A 35 26.91 13.09 12.50
C VAL A 35 26.35 12.23 11.38
N TYR A 36 27.11 11.28 10.86
CA TYR A 36 26.67 10.39 9.79
C TYR A 36 25.50 9.51 10.22
N ARG A 37 25.53 8.99 11.44
CA ARG A 37 24.45 8.23 12.07
C ARG A 37 23.17 9.07 12.15
N ASN A 38 23.26 10.30 12.65
CA ASN A 38 22.11 11.20 12.71
C ASN A 38 21.52 11.48 11.32
N ASN A 39 22.35 11.72 10.31
CA ASN A 39 21.90 11.97 8.95
C ASN A 39 21.18 10.75 8.36
N VAL A 40 21.72 9.54 8.55
CA VAL A 40 21.08 8.31 8.06
C VAL A 40 19.72 8.11 8.72
N VAL A 41 19.63 8.22 10.05
CA VAL A 41 18.37 8.05 10.78
C VAL A 41 17.36 9.12 10.38
N SER A 42 17.77 10.39 10.30
CA SER A 42 16.89 11.49 9.85
C SER A 42 16.38 11.25 8.43
N SER A 43 17.26 10.89 7.49
CA SER A 43 16.84 10.60 6.10
C SER A 43 15.87 9.43 6.00
N LEU A 44 15.99 8.40 6.86
CA LEU A 44 15.04 7.30 6.90
C LEU A 44 13.69 7.73 7.50
N ILE A 45 13.70 8.58 8.53
CA ILE A 45 12.47 9.16 9.10
C ILE A 45 11.77 10.03 8.05
N ASP A 46 12.53 10.87 7.32
CA ASP A 46 11.98 11.71 6.26
C ASP A 46 11.38 10.85 5.14
N ALA A 47 12.04 9.77 4.73
CA ALA A 47 11.50 8.85 3.73
C ALA A 47 10.19 8.16 4.19
N VAL A 48 10.06 7.85 5.48
CA VAL A 48 8.80 7.34 6.05
C VAL A 48 7.74 8.45 6.03
N ALA A 49 8.09 9.68 6.42
CA ALA A 49 7.16 10.82 6.38
C ALA A 49 6.65 11.12 4.95
N ASP A 50 7.55 11.09 3.97
CA ASP A 50 7.19 11.29 2.54
C ASP A 50 6.25 10.19 2.01
N THR A 51 6.37 8.98 2.55
CA THR A 51 5.53 7.83 2.18
C THR A 51 4.15 7.88 2.84
N PHE A 52 4.04 8.43 4.05
CA PHE A 52 2.86 8.38 4.92
C PHE A 52 2.38 9.78 5.39
N PRO A 53 2.15 10.74 4.47
CA PRO A 53 1.81 12.11 4.82
C PRO A 53 0.49 12.24 5.58
N VAL A 54 -0.57 11.54 5.19
CA VAL A 54 -1.86 11.59 5.91
C VAL A 54 -1.76 10.90 7.26
N THR A 55 -1.03 9.80 7.34
CA THR A 55 -0.73 9.14 8.63
C THR A 55 -0.01 10.13 9.58
N GLN A 56 0.91 10.94 9.06
CA GLN A 56 1.58 11.99 9.83
C GLN A 56 0.61 13.09 10.26
N GLU A 57 -0.23 13.58 9.37
CA GLU A 57 -1.22 14.62 9.68
C GLU A 57 -2.19 14.20 10.79
N LEU A 58 -2.63 12.94 10.78
CA LEU A 58 -3.56 12.38 11.75
C LEU A 58 -3.02 12.39 13.20
N VAL A 59 -1.72 12.26 13.39
CA VAL A 59 -1.10 12.20 14.72
C VAL A 59 -0.23 13.40 15.05
N GLY A 60 0.03 14.26 14.06
CA GLY A 60 0.93 15.40 14.15
C GLY A 60 2.40 15.03 13.94
N GLU A 61 3.16 16.01 13.43
CA GLU A 61 4.55 15.80 12.99
C GLU A 61 5.44 15.28 14.12
N GLU A 62 5.36 15.86 15.31
CA GLU A 62 6.23 15.49 16.44
C GLU A 62 6.03 14.03 16.85
N PHE A 63 4.77 13.61 17.03
CA PHE A 63 4.46 12.23 17.39
C PHE A 63 4.86 11.26 16.28
N PHE A 64 4.55 11.60 15.02
CA PHE A 64 4.91 10.77 13.88
C PHE A 64 6.41 10.54 13.80
N ARG A 65 7.22 11.60 13.90
CA ARG A 65 8.68 11.51 13.84
C ARG A 65 9.26 10.69 15.00
N ALA A 66 8.69 10.81 16.19
CA ALA A 66 9.07 9.97 17.32
C ALA A 66 8.75 8.48 17.05
N MET A 67 7.56 8.17 16.55
CA MET A 67 7.14 6.82 16.16
C MET A 67 8.02 6.28 15.03
N ALA A 68 8.25 7.05 13.97
CA ALA A 68 9.13 6.68 12.85
C ALA A 68 10.57 6.44 13.31
N SER A 69 11.06 7.20 14.29
CA SER A 69 12.40 6.98 14.88
C SER A 69 12.53 5.61 15.58
N VAL A 70 11.46 5.11 16.19
CA VAL A 70 11.42 3.74 16.74
C VAL A 70 11.41 2.73 15.59
N PHE A 71 10.55 2.94 14.60
CA PHE A 71 10.42 2.07 13.44
C PHE A 71 11.74 1.88 12.69
N VAL A 72 12.44 2.95 12.33
CA VAL A 72 13.66 2.87 11.51
C VAL A 72 14.80 2.13 12.21
N ARG A 73 14.82 2.11 13.53
CA ARG A 73 15.81 1.34 14.32
C ARG A 73 15.48 -0.15 14.37
N GLN A 74 14.19 -0.50 14.37
CA GLN A 74 13.73 -1.89 14.40
C GLN A 74 13.69 -2.51 13.01
N HIS A 75 13.40 -1.71 11.98
CA HIS A 75 13.20 -2.12 10.59
C HIS A 75 14.16 -1.38 9.64
N PRO A 76 15.46 -1.69 9.68
CA PRO A 76 16.43 -1.07 8.78
C PRO A 76 16.16 -1.45 7.31
N PRO A 77 16.54 -0.58 6.34
CA PRO A 77 16.39 -0.86 4.92
C PRO A 77 17.10 -2.18 4.53
N ARG A 78 16.38 -3.05 3.83
CA ARG A 78 16.89 -4.35 3.33
C ARG A 78 17.21 -4.31 1.84
N CYS A 79 16.77 -3.27 1.13
CA CYS A 79 17.06 -3.07 -0.28
C CYS A 79 17.55 -1.65 -0.54
N ARG A 80 18.12 -1.42 -1.74
CA ARG A 80 18.67 -0.11 -2.15
C ARG A 80 17.61 0.85 -2.69
N VAL A 81 16.40 0.37 -2.94
CA VAL A 81 15.30 1.16 -3.50
C VAL A 81 14.48 1.71 -2.35
N LEU A 82 14.62 3.00 -2.10
CA LEU A 82 13.99 3.66 -0.96
C LEU A 82 12.45 3.67 -1.06
N ALA A 83 11.89 3.64 -2.28
CA ALA A 83 10.45 3.51 -2.50
C ALA A 83 9.84 2.21 -1.93
N HIS A 84 10.68 1.19 -1.67
CA HIS A 84 10.24 -0.03 -0.99
C HIS A 84 10.42 0.02 0.54
N TYR A 85 11.03 1.08 1.06
CA TYR A 85 11.17 1.26 2.49
C TYR A 85 9.81 1.58 3.14
N GLY A 86 9.61 1.15 4.38
CA GLY A 86 8.33 1.33 5.08
C GLY A 86 7.27 0.26 4.78
N ALA A 87 7.64 -0.87 4.13
CA ALA A 87 6.69 -1.95 3.86
C ALA A 87 6.02 -2.49 5.14
N GLU A 88 6.79 -2.61 6.23
CA GLU A 88 6.32 -3.10 7.51
C GLU A 88 5.77 -1.99 8.43
N PHE A 89 5.69 -0.72 7.96
CA PHE A 89 5.33 0.41 8.82
C PHE A 89 3.88 0.33 9.32
N ALA A 90 2.93 -0.05 8.48
CA ALA A 90 1.55 -0.18 8.88
C ALA A 90 1.35 -1.27 9.98
N ASP A 91 2.01 -2.41 9.84
CA ASP A 91 1.95 -3.48 10.84
C ASP A 91 2.67 -3.08 12.15
N PHE A 92 3.76 -2.30 12.04
CA PHE A 92 4.40 -1.70 13.20
C PHE A 92 3.46 -0.73 13.92
N VAL A 93 2.74 0.14 13.20
CA VAL A 93 1.75 1.10 13.75
C VAL A 93 0.63 0.35 14.47
N ASP A 94 0.13 -0.74 13.90
CA ASP A 94 -0.92 -1.58 14.50
C ASP A 94 -0.51 -2.14 15.88
N GLY A 95 0.76 -2.53 16.01
CA GLY A 95 1.37 -2.98 17.27
C GLY A 95 1.84 -1.87 18.20
N PHE A 96 1.86 -0.60 17.76
CA PHE A 96 2.45 0.51 18.51
C PHE A 96 1.47 1.09 19.54
N THR A 97 1.58 0.63 20.78
CA THR A 97 0.67 1.02 21.88
C THR A 97 0.38 2.53 22.00
N PRO A 98 1.36 3.47 21.85
CA PRO A 98 1.07 4.89 21.94
C PRO A 98 0.13 5.43 20.84
N ALA A 99 -0.01 4.75 19.70
CA ALA A 99 -0.88 5.15 18.61
C ALA A 99 -2.33 4.64 18.75
N ARG A 100 -2.66 3.85 19.76
CA ARG A 100 -3.99 3.22 19.95
C ARG A 100 -5.16 4.20 20.05
N ALA A 101 -4.90 5.47 20.35
CA ALA A 101 -5.93 6.50 20.36
C ALA A 101 -6.50 6.81 18.95
N VAL A 102 -5.78 6.41 17.89
CA VAL A 102 -6.19 6.57 16.49
C VAL A 102 -6.27 5.18 15.85
N PRO A 103 -7.37 4.43 16.04
CA PRO A 103 -7.45 3.02 15.70
C PRO A 103 -7.34 2.74 14.19
N TYR A 104 -7.69 3.72 13.36
CA TYR A 104 -7.61 3.64 11.89
C TYR A 104 -6.23 4.02 11.33
N LEU A 105 -5.26 4.37 12.16
CA LEU A 105 -3.96 4.89 11.71
C LEU A 105 -3.20 3.86 10.85
N ALA A 106 -3.19 2.61 11.27
CA ALA A 106 -2.54 1.53 10.52
C ALA A 106 -3.20 1.29 9.16
N ASP A 107 -4.53 1.41 9.07
CA ASP A 107 -5.25 1.20 7.81
C ASP A 107 -5.03 2.35 6.84
N VAL A 108 -4.95 3.60 7.33
CA VAL A 108 -4.54 4.75 6.51
C VAL A 108 -3.12 4.55 5.99
N ALA A 109 -2.19 4.08 6.84
CA ALA A 109 -0.83 3.76 6.39
C ALA A 109 -0.83 2.64 5.33
N ARG A 110 -1.66 1.58 5.46
CA ARG A 110 -1.82 0.55 4.42
C ARG A 110 -2.29 1.14 3.10
N LEU A 111 -3.24 2.08 3.14
CA LEU A 111 -3.73 2.77 1.95
C LEU A 111 -2.63 3.62 1.28
N GLU A 112 -1.89 4.41 2.05
CA GLU A 112 -0.79 5.21 1.52
C GLU A 112 0.32 4.33 0.94
N ARG A 113 0.63 3.21 1.60
CA ARG A 113 1.57 2.23 1.06
C ARG A 113 1.08 1.61 -0.25
N ALA A 114 -0.20 1.24 -0.35
CA ALA A 114 -0.79 0.72 -1.58
C ALA A 114 -0.67 1.73 -2.74
N ARG A 115 -0.81 3.03 -2.47
CA ARG A 115 -0.61 4.09 -3.47
C ARG A 115 0.83 4.14 -3.99
N VAL A 116 1.82 4.05 -3.10
CA VAL A 116 3.24 4.02 -3.51
C VAL A 116 3.53 2.78 -4.36
N LEU A 117 3.00 1.62 -3.96
CA LEU A 117 3.17 0.39 -4.74
C LEU A 117 2.50 0.49 -6.11
N ALA A 118 1.30 1.05 -6.19
CA ALA A 118 0.59 1.27 -7.45
C ALA A 118 1.36 2.23 -8.38
N TYR A 119 1.97 3.29 -7.83
CA TYR A 119 2.78 4.25 -8.59
C TYR A 119 3.99 3.56 -9.26
N HIS A 120 4.62 2.61 -8.58
CA HIS A 120 5.80 1.89 -9.07
C HIS A 120 5.50 0.56 -9.74
N ALA A 121 4.23 0.19 -9.87
CA ALA A 121 3.84 -1.06 -10.53
C ALA A 121 4.13 -1.02 -12.03
N ALA A 122 4.26 -2.19 -12.65
CA ALA A 122 4.41 -2.30 -14.09
C ALA A 122 3.20 -1.71 -14.84
N ASP A 123 3.47 -1.12 -16.00
CA ASP A 123 2.42 -0.66 -16.90
C ASP A 123 1.77 -1.85 -17.61
N ALA A 124 0.46 -1.75 -17.84
CA ALA A 124 -0.30 -2.70 -18.63
C ALA A 124 -1.50 -1.99 -19.27
N ASP A 125 -1.91 -2.44 -20.44
CA ASP A 125 -3.07 -1.88 -21.14
C ASP A 125 -4.36 -2.35 -20.45
N PRO A 126 -5.26 -1.44 -20.05
CA PRO A 126 -6.55 -1.81 -19.46
C PRO A 126 -7.43 -2.59 -20.43
N LEU A 127 -8.18 -3.55 -19.89
CA LEU A 127 -9.23 -4.26 -20.60
C LEU A 127 -10.37 -3.31 -20.96
N THR A 128 -10.72 -3.20 -22.25
CA THR A 128 -11.85 -2.36 -22.65
C THR A 128 -13.19 -3.04 -22.37
N ALA A 129 -14.24 -2.24 -22.20
CA ALA A 129 -15.61 -2.76 -22.00
C ALA A 129 -16.06 -3.67 -23.14
N GLU A 130 -15.73 -3.32 -24.40
CA GLU A 130 -16.09 -4.10 -25.59
C GLU A 130 -15.43 -5.50 -25.55
N ARG A 131 -14.15 -5.58 -25.12
CA ARG A 131 -13.44 -6.85 -24.98
C ARG A 131 -14.04 -7.72 -23.87
N LEU A 132 -14.43 -7.12 -22.75
CA LEU A 132 -15.10 -7.83 -21.66
C LEU A 132 -16.45 -8.39 -22.14
N VAL A 133 -17.29 -7.54 -22.77
CA VAL A 133 -18.59 -7.96 -23.33
C VAL A 133 -18.42 -9.07 -24.37
N SER A 134 -17.44 -8.95 -25.25
CA SER A 134 -17.13 -9.99 -26.24
C SER A 134 -16.73 -11.32 -25.60
N ALA A 135 -15.91 -11.29 -24.55
CA ALA A 135 -15.57 -12.49 -23.79
C ALA A 135 -16.79 -13.13 -23.14
N MET A 136 -17.67 -12.31 -22.53
CA MET A 136 -18.90 -12.77 -21.89
C MET A 136 -19.91 -13.35 -22.90
N ALA A 137 -19.95 -12.81 -24.14
CA ALA A 137 -20.86 -13.26 -25.20
C ALA A 137 -20.33 -14.48 -25.97
N SER A 138 -19.17 -15.04 -25.60
CA SER A 138 -18.50 -16.10 -26.37
C SER A 138 -19.19 -17.46 -26.37
N GLY A 139 -20.28 -17.64 -25.63
CA GLY A 139 -21.01 -18.92 -25.50
C GLY A 139 -20.30 -19.97 -24.63
N LYS A 140 -19.17 -19.63 -24.02
CA LYS A 140 -18.45 -20.47 -23.06
C LYS A 140 -19.04 -20.34 -21.67
N ASP A 141 -18.69 -21.27 -20.78
CA ASP A 141 -19.09 -21.20 -19.37
C ASP A 141 -18.51 -19.95 -18.70
N LEU A 142 -19.37 -18.96 -18.47
CA LEU A 142 -19.00 -17.68 -17.84
C LEU A 142 -18.42 -17.88 -16.43
N GLY A 143 -18.82 -18.92 -15.75
CA GLY A 143 -18.30 -19.23 -14.41
C GLY A 143 -16.80 -19.47 -14.39
N ALA A 144 -16.27 -20.03 -15.49
CA ALA A 144 -14.85 -20.29 -15.65
C ALA A 144 -14.04 -19.11 -16.22
N LEU A 145 -14.69 -17.98 -16.54
CA LEU A 145 -13.99 -16.78 -17.04
C LEU A 145 -13.01 -16.27 -15.99
N GLN A 146 -11.75 -16.17 -16.31
CA GLN A 146 -10.69 -15.59 -15.47
C GLN A 146 -10.45 -14.15 -15.88
N LEU A 147 -10.51 -13.25 -14.91
CA LEU A 147 -10.20 -11.84 -15.04
C LEU A 147 -8.85 -11.57 -14.37
N THR A 148 -7.93 -10.96 -15.09
CA THR A 148 -6.64 -10.58 -14.51
C THR A 148 -6.66 -9.11 -14.12
N CYS A 149 -6.33 -8.83 -12.87
CA CYS A 149 -6.21 -7.46 -12.39
C CYS A 149 -4.97 -6.76 -12.96
N HIS A 150 -5.04 -5.44 -13.11
CA HIS A 150 -3.90 -4.61 -13.46
C HIS A 150 -2.80 -4.76 -12.39
N PRO A 151 -1.49 -4.78 -12.73
CA PRO A 151 -0.39 -4.96 -11.78
C PRO A 151 -0.39 -3.96 -10.61
N SER A 152 -0.93 -2.75 -10.82
CA SER A 152 -1.05 -1.73 -9.80
C SER A 152 -2.24 -1.92 -8.86
N THR A 153 -3.12 -2.89 -9.12
CA THR A 153 -4.35 -3.08 -8.34
C THR A 153 -4.04 -3.60 -6.95
N SER A 154 -4.47 -2.88 -5.93
CA SER A 154 -4.42 -3.29 -4.53
C SER A 154 -5.78 -3.06 -3.86
N VAL A 155 -6.10 -3.88 -2.87
CA VAL A 155 -7.32 -3.72 -2.06
C VAL A 155 -6.90 -3.53 -0.60
N VAL A 156 -7.47 -2.52 0.04
CA VAL A 156 -7.35 -2.29 1.49
C VAL A 156 -8.74 -2.42 2.09
N VAL A 157 -8.89 -3.34 3.03
CA VAL A 157 -10.13 -3.55 3.79
C VAL A 157 -9.93 -2.96 5.17
N SER A 158 -10.87 -2.15 5.63
CA SER A 158 -10.83 -1.52 6.95
C SER A 158 -12.20 -1.55 7.62
N GLU A 159 -12.20 -1.68 8.93
CA GLU A 159 -13.38 -1.47 9.77
C GLU A 159 -13.64 0.03 10.05
N HIS A 160 -12.86 0.90 9.41
CA HIS A 160 -12.91 2.34 9.54
C HIS A 160 -13.08 3.02 8.18
N ALA A 161 -13.48 4.29 8.18
CA ALA A 161 -13.72 5.12 7.00
C ALA A 161 -12.40 5.55 6.31
N VAL A 162 -11.53 4.57 5.99
CA VAL A 162 -10.15 4.79 5.53
C VAL A 162 -10.08 5.62 4.24
N VAL A 163 -11.01 5.42 3.32
CA VAL A 163 -11.06 6.16 2.05
C VAL A 163 -11.52 7.59 2.28
N SER A 164 -12.60 7.77 3.05
CA SER A 164 -13.15 9.09 3.36
C SER A 164 -12.20 9.94 4.20
N LEU A 165 -11.54 9.34 5.20
CA LEU A 165 -10.50 10.01 5.99
C LEU A 165 -9.34 10.45 5.11
N TRP A 166 -8.80 9.54 4.29
CA TRP A 166 -7.71 9.88 3.40
C TRP A 166 -8.10 10.95 2.38
N ALA A 167 -9.28 10.85 1.75
CA ALA A 167 -9.76 11.82 0.76
C ALA A 167 -9.95 13.21 1.36
N ALA A 168 -10.47 13.31 2.58
CA ALA A 168 -10.61 14.59 3.28
C ALA A 168 -9.27 15.30 3.51
N HIS A 169 -8.21 14.55 3.87
CA HIS A 169 -6.84 15.08 3.98
C HIS A 169 -6.23 15.47 2.62
N GLN A 170 -6.74 14.93 1.50
CA GLN A 170 -6.36 15.38 0.15
C GLN A 170 -7.20 16.57 -0.35
N GLY A 171 -8.03 17.17 0.51
CA GLY A 171 -8.92 18.28 0.15
C GLY A 171 -10.19 17.83 -0.58
N HIS A 172 -10.49 16.55 -0.60
CA HIS A 172 -11.71 15.98 -1.18
C HIS A 172 -12.73 15.65 -0.10
N GLY A 173 -13.55 16.63 0.28
CA GLY A 173 -14.57 16.48 1.30
C GLY A 173 -14.26 17.21 2.61
N ASP A 174 -15.23 17.17 3.52
CA ASP A 174 -15.12 17.78 4.85
C ASP A 174 -14.80 16.71 5.89
N LEU A 175 -13.62 16.83 6.52
CA LEU A 175 -13.17 15.89 7.56
C LEU A 175 -14.17 15.84 8.74
N SER A 176 -14.83 16.96 9.05
CA SER A 176 -15.82 17.02 10.14
C SER A 176 -17.08 16.20 9.87
N ALA A 177 -17.36 15.88 8.60
CA ALA A 177 -18.49 15.05 8.16
C ALA A 177 -18.15 13.55 8.10
N VAL A 178 -16.88 13.17 8.28
CA VAL A 178 -16.47 11.75 8.24
C VAL A 178 -16.71 11.10 9.60
N ASP A 179 -17.54 10.06 9.61
CA ASP A 179 -17.63 9.15 10.76
C ASP A 179 -16.53 8.07 10.62
N PRO A 180 -15.46 8.12 11.43
CA PRO A 180 -14.36 7.17 11.30
C PRO A 180 -14.72 5.73 11.66
N ALA A 181 -15.87 5.48 12.29
CA ALA A 181 -16.32 4.14 12.66
C ALA A 181 -17.04 3.40 11.53
N LEU A 182 -17.28 4.04 10.40
CA LEU A 182 -17.92 3.39 9.24
C LEU A 182 -16.91 2.54 8.46
N PRO A 183 -17.14 1.22 8.29
CA PRO A 183 -16.24 0.37 7.53
C PRO A 183 -16.18 0.78 6.06
N GLU A 184 -14.97 0.88 5.51
CA GLU A 184 -14.74 1.13 4.09
C GLU A 184 -13.66 0.19 3.54
N SER A 185 -13.79 -0.15 2.26
CA SER A 185 -12.75 -0.83 1.50
C SER A 185 -12.30 0.05 0.35
N ALA A 186 -11.00 0.12 0.14
CA ALA A 186 -10.38 0.87 -0.94
C ALA A 186 -9.93 -0.05 -2.07
N LEU A 187 -10.15 0.38 -3.31
CA LEU A 187 -9.41 -0.07 -4.48
C LEU A 187 -8.36 1.00 -4.82
N VAL A 188 -7.11 0.59 -4.91
CA VAL A 188 -6.02 1.44 -5.40
C VAL A 188 -5.57 0.90 -6.74
N VAL A 189 -5.52 1.75 -7.76
CA VAL A 189 -5.13 1.36 -9.12
C VAL A 189 -4.49 2.54 -9.86
N ARG A 190 -3.58 2.25 -10.79
CA ARG A 190 -2.94 3.24 -11.67
C ARG A 190 -3.03 2.77 -13.13
N PRO A 191 -4.12 3.03 -13.83
CA PRO A 191 -4.30 2.62 -15.23
C PRO A 191 -3.48 3.47 -16.24
N GLY A 192 -2.97 4.58 -15.80
CA GLY A 192 -2.17 5.53 -16.57
C GLY A 192 -1.08 6.15 -15.72
N LEU A 193 -1.05 7.49 -15.64
CA LEU A 193 -0.05 8.21 -14.84
C LEU A 193 -0.50 8.45 -13.38
N ASP A 194 -1.81 8.55 -13.16
CA ASP A 194 -2.37 8.92 -11.87
C ASP A 194 -2.82 7.69 -11.07
N VAL A 195 -2.49 7.69 -9.78
CA VAL A 195 -2.97 6.68 -8.84
C VAL A 195 -4.36 7.07 -8.34
N LEU A 196 -5.33 6.23 -8.61
CA LEU A 196 -6.71 6.36 -8.16
C LEU A 196 -6.92 5.61 -6.85
N VAL A 197 -7.67 6.22 -5.94
CA VAL A 197 -8.19 5.59 -4.72
C VAL A 197 -9.71 5.66 -4.79
N LEU A 198 -10.35 4.50 -4.83
CA LEU A 198 -11.79 4.37 -5.01
C LEU A 198 -12.38 3.60 -3.84
N ARG A 199 -13.52 4.08 -3.32
CA ARG A 199 -14.29 3.29 -2.35
C ARG A 199 -15.00 2.16 -3.07
N LEU A 200 -14.80 0.93 -2.58
CA LEU A 200 -15.47 -0.24 -3.10
C LEU A 200 -16.87 -0.39 -2.48
N PRO A 201 -17.87 -0.78 -3.27
CA PRO A 201 -19.18 -1.16 -2.75
C PRO A 201 -19.09 -2.45 -1.92
N PRO A 202 -20.14 -2.78 -1.12
CA PRO A 202 -20.18 -3.98 -0.32
C PRO A 202 -19.88 -5.24 -1.13
N GLY A 203 -19.07 -6.15 -0.57
CA GLY A 203 -18.64 -7.39 -1.21
C GLY A 203 -17.56 -7.25 -2.30
N ALA A 204 -17.42 -6.07 -2.94
CA ALA A 204 -16.49 -5.89 -4.08
C ALA A 204 -15.03 -6.08 -3.69
N ALA A 205 -14.62 -5.76 -2.47
CA ALA A 205 -13.28 -6.04 -1.98
C ALA A 205 -12.98 -7.55 -2.02
N ARG A 206 -13.92 -8.37 -1.54
CA ARG A 206 -13.78 -9.83 -1.57
C ARG A 206 -13.73 -10.38 -2.98
N PHE A 207 -14.54 -9.79 -3.89
CA PHE A 207 -14.52 -10.10 -5.32
C PHE A 207 -13.13 -9.87 -5.93
N VAL A 208 -12.57 -8.67 -5.76
CA VAL A 208 -11.25 -8.33 -6.33
C VAL A 208 -10.15 -9.21 -5.75
N ILE A 209 -10.14 -9.45 -4.43
CA ILE A 209 -9.18 -10.35 -3.79
C ILE A 209 -9.25 -11.76 -4.37
N ALA A 210 -10.47 -12.28 -4.61
CA ALA A 210 -10.64 -13.58 -5.24
C ALA A 210 -10.10 -13.61 -6.67
N LEU A 211 -10.35 -12.56 -7.48
CA LEU A 211 -9.76 -12.44 -8.82
C LEU A 211 -8.23 -12.42 -8.77
N GLN A 212 -7.63 -11.71 -7.82
CA GLN A 212 -6.17 -11.64 -7.65
C GLN A 212 -5.55 -13.00 -7.28
N THR A 213 -6.33 -13.88 -6.64
CA THR A 213 -5.90 -15.26 -6.35
C THR A 213 -6.17 -16.24 -7.49
N GLY A 214 -6.69 -15.76 -8.64
CA GLY A 214 -6.93 -16.57 -9.85
C GLY A 214 -8.28 -17.29 -9.86
N ALA A 215 -9.22 -16.93 -8.98
CA ALA A 215 -10.57 -17.49 -9.02
C ALA A 215 -11.30 -17.18 -10.33
N GLY A 216 -12.11 -18.11 -10.80
CA GLY A 216 -13.05 -17.86 -11.89
C GLY A 216 -14.16 -16.90 -11.48
N LEU A 217 -14.84 -16.33 -12.47
CA LEU A 217 -15.87 -15.31 -12.24
C LEU A 217 -16.98 -15.78 -11.29
N ALA A 218 -17.46 -17.03 -11.43
CA ALA A 218 -18.51 -17.55 -10.56
C ALA A 218 -18.04 -17.70 -9.12
N ASP A 219 -16.84 -18.23 -8.90
CA ASP A 219 -16.29 -18.45 -7.56
C ASP A 219 -16.03 -17.10 -6.86
N ALA A 220 -15.46 -16.15 -7.60
CA ALA A 220 -15.21 -14.79 -7.09
C ALA A 220 -16.54 -14.10 -6.71
N ALA A 221 -17.58 -14.20 -7.55
CA ALA A 221 -18.90 -13.65 -7.28
C ALA A 221 -19.59 -14.34 -6.09
N ALA A 222 -19.47 -15.66 -5.96
CA ALA A 222 -20.01 -16.41 -4.82
C ALA A 222 -19.35 -15.99 -3.49
N LEU A 223 -18.01 -15.82 -3.49
CA LEU A 223 -17.28 -15.34 -2.31
C LEU A 223 -17.69 -13.91 -1.92
N ALA A 224 -17.95 -13.05 -2.91
CA ALA A 224 -18.40 -11.68 -2.67
C ALA A 224 -19.83 -11.62 -2.12
N ALA A 225 -20.75 -12.40 -2.71
CA ALA A 225 -22.15 -12.51 -2.25
C ALA A 225 -22.25 -13.14 -0.83
N GLY A 226 -21.35 -14.06 -0.52
CA GLY A 226 -21.24 -14.59 0.85
C GLY A 226 -20.72 -13.59 1.87
N ALA A 227 -19.98 -12.58 1.44
CA ALA A 227 -19.47 -11.50 2.30
C ALA A 227 -20.47 -10.34 2.46
N ALA A 228 -21.31 -10.07 1.45
CA ALA A 228 -22.30 -9.01 1.47
C ALA A 228 -23.52 -9.41 0.61
N ALA A 229 -24.69 -9.46 1.24
CA ALA A 229 -25.92 -9.91 0.59
C ALA A 229 -26.39 -8.97 -0.53
N ASP A 230 -25.95 -7.70 -0.50
CA ASP A 230 -26.23 -6.67 -1.48
C ASP A 230 -25.12 -6.53 -2.55
N PHE A 231 -24.21 -7.50 -2.65
CA PHE A 231 -23.18 -7.50 -3.69
C PHE A 231 -23.80 -7.52 -5.09
N ASP A 232 -23.43 -6.55 -5.90
CA ASP A 232 -23.86 -6.43 -7.29
C ASP A 232 -22.69 -6.64 -8.26
N LEU A 233 -22.66 -7.82 -8.90
CA LEU A 233 -21.61 -8.20 -9.85
C LEU A 233 -21.52 -7.25 -11.06
N PRO A 234 -22.62 -6.86 -11.74
CA PRO A 234 -22.58 -5.88 -12.83
C PRO A 234 -21.92 -4.55 -12.43
N SER A 235 -22.28 -3.98 -11.28
CA SER A 235 -21.69 -2.75 -10.77
C SER A 235 -20.20 -2.92 -10.43
N ALA A 236 -19.81 -4.05 -9.85
CA ALA A 236 -18.41 -4.35 -9.57
C ALA A 236 -17.57 -4.46 -10.86
N LEU A 237 -18.08 -5.16 -11.88
CA LEU A 237 -17.41 -5.26 -13.19
C LEU A 237 -17.32 -3.91 -13.89
N ALA A 238 -18.39 -3.13 -13.86
CA ALA A 238 -18.41 -1.78 -14.45
C ALA A 238 -17.38 -0.86 -13.78
N LEU A 239 -17.29 -0.88 -12.43
CA LEU A 239 -16.31 -0.11 -11.67
C LEU A 239 -14.89 -0.54 -12.05
N LEU A 240 -14.57 -1.82 -12.04
CA LEU A 240 -13.24 -2.32 -12.33
C LEU A 240 -12.81 -2.03 -13.77
N THR A 241 -13.71 -2.23 -14.74
CA THR A 241 -13.42 -1.96 -16.15
C THR A 241 -13.31 -0.48 -16.41
N GLY A 242 -14.25 0.33 -15.87
CA GLY A 242 -14.28 1.79 -16.06
C GLY A 242 -13.06 2.52 -15.50
N HIS A 243 -12.42 1.94 -14.47
CA HIS A 243 -11.20 2.50 -13.87
C HIS A 243 -9.92 1.72 -14.25
N GLY A 244 -9.98 0.86 -15.28
CA GLY A 244 -8.80 0.18 -15.80
C GLY A 244 -8.14 -0.82 -14.83
N ALA A 245 -8.92 -1.34 -13.87
CA ALA A 245 -8.40 -2.28 -12.88
C ALA A 245 -8.26 -3.72 -13.42
N LEU A 246 -8.71 -4.00 -14.63
CA LEU A 246 -8.60 -5.27 -15.33
C LEU A 246 -7.76 -5.12 -16.58
N ILE A 247 -6.98 -6.16 -16.94
CA ILE A 247 -6.14 -6.20 -18.15
C ILE A 247 -6.53 -7.33 -19.11
N THR A 248 -7.05 -8.45 -18.61
CA THR A 248 -7.49 -9.55 -19.49
C THR A 248 -8.78 -10.19 -18.98
N ALA A 249 -9.52 -10.78 -19.93
CA ALA A 249 -10.64 -11.68 -19.67
C ALA A 249 -10.44 -12.93 -20.54
N GLN A 250 -10.12 -14.07 -19.94
CA GLN A 250 -9.72 -15.27 -20.64
C GLN A 250 -10.36 -16.52 -20.04
N PHE A 251 -10.59 -17.53 -20.88
CA PHE A 251 -11.02 -18.85 -20.43
C PHE A 251 -9.80 -19.77 -20.26
N PRO A 252 -9.81 -20.67 -19.27
CA PRO A 252 -8.75 -21.65 -19.08
C PRO A 252 -8.46 -22.40 -20.38
N GLY A 253 -7.18 -22.53 -20.73
CA GLY A 253 -6.76 -23.21 -21.96
C GLY A 253 -6.80 -22.38 -23.25
N SER A 254 -7.25 -21.14 -23.24
CA SER A 254 -7.12 -20.24 -24.40
C SER A 254 -5.68 -19.72 -24.46
N ARG A 255 -4.95 -20.05 -25.55
CA ARG A 255 -3.61 -19.47 -25.80
C ARG A 255 -3.75 -17.98 -26.11
N ILE A 256 -2.85 -17.18 -25.55
CA ILE A 256 -2.64 -15.78 -25.95
C ILE A 256 -2.21 -15.81 -27.43
N GLN A 257 -3.01 -15.23 -28.32
CA GLN A 257 -2.60 -14.91 -29.70
C GLN A 257 -2.03 -13.51 -29.73
#